data_a6e25476c74f37e4db1d542756dcc1eb
#
_entry.id   a6e25476c74f37e4db1d542756dcc1eb
#
_cell.length_a   1.000
_cell.length_b   1.000
_cell.length_c   1.000
_cell.angle_alpha   90.00
_cell.angle_beta   90.00
_cell.angle_gamma   90.00
#
_symmetry.space_group_name_H-M   'P 1'
#
loop_
_entity.id
_entity.type
_entity.pdbx_description
1 polymer ?
#
loop_
_entity_poly.entity_id
_entity_poly.type
_entity_poly.pdbx_seq_one_letter_code
_entity_poly.pdbx_strand_id
1 'polypeptide(L)'
;VDFGAQEIELVLNLGDLKNGNHKAVLRELCDVIEAVDERPVCAVLETRALTRAEIANACALISDSGAQAVSTGTDFWPDTRVSADDVRALREALGPKLIVKAAGNLRDQDSVLELIEAGAMRIGTTHAAAFRKA
;
A
#
# COMPACT_ATOMS: atom_id res chain seq x y z
N VAL A 1 -0.44 -17.24 -9.44
CA VAL A 1 0.64 -17.08 -10.44
C VAL A 1 0.34 -17.91 -11.68
N ASP A 2 -0.03 -19.16 -11.53
CA ASP A 2 -0.30 -20.08 -12.66
C ASP A 2 -1.46 -19.66 -13.57
N PHE A 3 -2.36 -18.82 -13.06
CA PHE A 3 -3.50 -18.25 -13.83
C PHE A 3 -3.19 -16.90 -14.48
N GLY A 4 -1.92 -16.49 -14.56
CA GLY A 4 -1.48 -15.31 -15.31
C GLY A 4 -1.45 -14.00 -14.51
N ALA A 5 -1.49 -14.06 -13.18
CA ALA A 5 -1.26 -12.86 -12.35
C ALA A 5 0.13 -12.27 -12.64
N GLN A 6 0.19 -10.95 -12.86
CA GLN A 6 1.43 -10.23 -13.16
C GLN A 6 1.97 -9.43 -11.97
N GLU A 7 1.14 -9.14 -10.99
CA GLU A 7 1.47 -8.49 -9.73
C GLU A 7 0.63 -9.10 -8.61
N ILE A 8 1.18 -9.19 -7.42
CA ILE A 8 0.50 -9.72 -6.23
C ILE A 8 0.35 -8.62 -5.19
N GLU A 9 -0.85 -8.46 -4.66
CA GLU A 9 -1.10 -7.59 -3.52
C GLU A 9 -1.27 -8.45 -2.26
N LEU A 10 -0.48 -8.14 -1.22
CA LEU A 10 -0.50 -8.81 0.08
C LEU A 10 -0.91 -7.81 1.16
N VAL A 11 -2.03 -8.06 1.81
CA VAL A 11 -2.41 -7.29 3.01
C VAL A 11 -1.57 -7.77 4.19
N LEU A 12 -0.84 -6.86 4.84
CA LEU A 12 -0.02 -7.20 6.00
C LEU A 12 -0.87 -7.70 7.16
N ASN A 13 -0.31 -8.62 7.94
CA ASN A 13 -0.90 -9.03 9.20
C ASN A 13 -0.82 -7.87 10.21
N LEU A 14 -1.89 -7.07 10.27
CA LEU A 14 -1.96 -5.91 11.16
C LEU A 14 -1.93 -6.30 12.64
N GLY A 15 -2.42 -7.48 12.99
CA GLY A 15 -2.37 -8.00 14.36
C GLY A 15 -0.92 -8.18 14.82
N ASP A 16 -0.11 -8.86 14.03
CA ASP A 16 1.31 -9.06 14.32
C ASP A 16 2.08 -7.74 14.31
N LEU A 17 1.78 -6.84 13.35
CA LEU A 17 2.40 -5.52 13.29
C LEU A 17 2.14 -4.71 14.57
N LYS A 18 0.88 -4.64 15.01
CA LYS A 18 0.47 -3.89 16.22
C LYS A 18 1.00 -4.51 17.51
N ASN A 19 1.16 -5.82 17.54
CA ASN A 19 1.75 -6.53 18.68
C ASN A 19 3.29 -6.49 18.71
N GLY A 20 3.91 -5.80 17.75
CA GLY A 20 5.37 -5.71 17.65
C GLY A 20 6.06 -7.00 17.17
N ASN A 21 5.29 -7.96 16.61
CA ASN A 21 5.83 -9.20 16.06
C ASN A 21 6.43 -9.00 14.67
N HIS A 22 7.36 -8.05 14.56
CA HIS A 22 7.94 -7.59 13.30
C HIS A 22 8.65 -8.71 12.52
N LYS A 23 9.21 -9.69 13.23
CA LYS A 23 9.86 -10.85 12.58
C LYS A 23 8.85 -11.72 11.80
N ALA A 24 7.65 -11.90 12.34
CA ALA A 24 6.62 -12.66 11.65
C ALA A 24 6.13 -11.92 10.40
N VAL A 25 5.90 -10.61 10.50
CA VAL A 25 5.49 -9.77 9.36
C VAL A 25 6.54 -9.79 8.25
N LEU A 26 7.82 -9.60 8.59
CA LEU A 26 8.90 -9.65 7.60
C LEU A 26 9.02 -11.02 6.93
N ARG A 27 8.91 -12.09 7.73
CA ARG A 27 8.96 -13.45 7.21
C ARG A 27 7.82 -13.73 6.22
N GLU A 28 6.59 -13.37 6.57
CA GLU A 28 5.44 -13.51 5.67
C GLU A 28 5.66 -12.80 4.33
N LEU A 29 6.15 -11.56 4.36
CA LEU A 29 6.50 -10.80 3.15
C LEU A 29 7.56 -11.54 2.32
N CYS A 30 8.64 -11.98 2.93
CA CYS A 30 9.73 -12.69 2.24
C CYS A 30 9.24 -14.02 1.65
N ASP A 31 8.45 -14.80 2.41
CA ASP A 31 7.92 -16.09 1.96
C ASP A 31 7.00 -15.91 0.73
N VAL A 32 6.17 -14.84 0.70
CA VAL A 32 5.33 -14.53 -0.46
C VAL A 32 6.17 -14.07 -1.65
N ILE A 33 7.14 -13.17 -1.44
CA ILE A 33 8.02 -12.67 -2.51
C ILE A 33 8.79 -13.83 -3.16
N GLU A 34 9.29 -14.77 -2.37
CA GLU A 34 9.96 -15.97 -2.89
C GLU A 34 9.00 -16.86 -3.69
N ALA A 35 7.76 -17.03 -3.20
CA ALA A 35 6.78 -17.92 -3.82
C ALA A 35 6.20 -17.39 -5.15
N VAL A 36 6.28 -16.10 -5.43
CA VAL A 36 5.65 -15.50 -6.63
C VAL A 36 6.56 -15.40 -7.85
N ASP A 37 7.76 -15.96 -7.78
CA ASP A 37 8.65 -16.13 -8.93
C ASP A 37 8.91 -14.82 -9.70
N GLU A 38 9.63 -13.89 -9.06
CA GLU A 38 10.03 -12.58 -9.60
C GLU A 38 8.89 -11.60 -9.92
N ARG A 39 7.64 -11.96 -9.65
CA ARG A 39 6.54 -11.02 -9.86
C ARG A 39 6.55 -9.93 -8.80
N PRO A 40 6.20 -8.69 -9.19
CA PRO A 40 6.12 -7.59 -8.22
C PRO A 40 5.12 -7.89 -7.11
N VAL A 41 5.53 -7.59 -5.87
CA VAL A 41 4.66 -7.65 -4.69
C VAL A 41 4.39 -6.24 -4.18
N CYS A 42 3.11 -5.93 -4.00
CA CYS A 42 2.63 -4.72 -3.37
C CYS A 42 2.12 -5.04 -1.96
N ALA A 43 2.75 -4.49 -0.94
CA ALA A 43 2.29 -4.62 0.44
C ALA A 43 1.16 -3.62 0.75
N VAL A 44 0.04 -4.11 1.25
CA VAL A 44 -1.12 -3.26 1.60
C VAL A 44 -1.17 -3.04 3.10
N LEU A 45 -1.14 -1.77 3.53
CA LEU A 45 -0.93 -1.38 4.92
C LEU A 45 -2.20 -1.09 5.72
N GLU A 46 -3.31 -0.69 5.09
CA GLU A 46 -4.45 -0.13 5.81
C GLU A 46 -4.04 1.04 6.74
N THR A 47 -3.46 2.09 6.16
CA THR A 47 -2.86 3.22 6.90
C THR A 47 -3.80 3.85 7.92
N ARG A 48 -5.11 3.82 7.66
CA ARG A 48 -6.14 4.36 8.55
C ARG A 48 -6.30 3.58 9.87
N ALA A 49 -5.82 2.35 9.91
CA ALA A 49 -5.80 1.52 11.11
C ALA A 49 -4.50 1.63 11.90
N LEU A 50 -3.51 2.38 11.41
CA LEU A 50 -2.16 2.46 11.94
C LEU A 50 -1.82 3.86 12.46
N THR A 51 -1.01 3.90 13.51
CA THR A 51 -0.32 5.12 13.96
C THR A 51 0.85 5.44 13.04
N ARG A 52 1.36 6.67 13.11
CA ARG A 52 2.56 7.08 12.36
C ARG A 52 3.78 6.20 12.67
N ALA A 53 3.96 5.79 13.92
CA ALA A 53 5.05 4.91 14.32
C ALA A 53 4.89 3.50 13.72
N GLU A 54 3.66 2.96 13.72
CA GLU A 54 3.36 1.66 13.09
C GLU A 54 3.57 1.72 11.58
N ILE A 55 3.18 2.81 10.91
CA ILE A 55 3.45 3.03 9.48
C ILE A 55 4.96 3.03 9.21
N ALA A 56 5.75 3.77 9.99
CA ALA A 56 7.19 3.82 9.83
C ALA A 56 7.84 2.43 10.01
N ASN A 57 7.43 1.68 11.04
CA ASN A 57 7.89 0.31 11.26
C ASN A 57 7.54 -0.62 10.09
N ALA A 58 6.30 -0.56 9.62
CA ALA A 58 5.85 -1.35 8.46
C ALA A 58 6.65 -1.00 7.20
N CYS A 59 6.89 0.27 6.94
CA CYS A 59 7.70 0.73 5.80
C CYS A 59 9.14 0.20 5.85
N ALA A 60 9.75 0.14 7.04
CA ALA A 60 11.07 -0.46 7.22
C ALA A 60 11.06 -1.96 6.85
N LEU A 61 10.06 -2.72 7.35
CA LEU A 61 9.92 -4.14 7.03
C LEU A 61 9.67 -4.38 5.53
N ILE A 62 8.85 -3.55 4.89
CA ILE A 62 8.59 -3.61 3.45
C ILE A 62 9.86 -3.35 2.65
N SER A 63 10.64 -2.34 3.04
CA SER A 63 11.93 -2.04 2.39
C SER A 63 12.93 -3.19 2.52
N ASP A 64 12.97 -3.83 3.69
CA ASP A 64 13.87 -4.95 3.97
C ASP A 64 13.44 -6.24 3.25
N SER A 65 12.13 -6.41 2.97
CA SER A 65 11.60 -7.60 2.32
C SER A 65 11.91 -7.69 0.82
N GLY A 66 12.15 -6.55 0.16
CA GLY A 66 12.30 -6.47 -1.29
C GLY A 66 10.98 -6.29 -2.05
N ALA A 67 9.86 -6.00 -1.39
CA ALA A 67 8.63 -5.59 -2.07
C ALA A 67 8.84 -4.32 -2.90
N GLN A 68 8.17 -4.21 -4.05
CA GLN A 68 8.38 -3.13 -5.01
C GLN A 68 7.36 -2.00 -4.86
N ALA A 69 6.24 -2.24 -4.19
CA ALA A 69 5.18 -1.27 -4.01
C ALA A 69 4.54 -1.37 -2.63
N VAL A 70 3.92 -0.27 -2.21
CA VAL A 70 3.07 -0.21 -1.03
C VAL A 70 1.74 0.44 -1.37
N SER A 71 0.65 -0.08 -0.81
CA SER A 71 -0.68 0.51 -0.93
C SER A 71 -1.18 1.01 0.41
N THR A 72 -1.89 2.14 0.40
CA THR A 72 -2.49 2.72 1.62
C THR A 72 -3.61 1.87 2.20
N GLY A 73 -4.37 1.14 1.37
CA GLY A 73 -5.49 0.33 1.85
C GLY A 73 -6.15 -0.51 0.77
N THR A 74 -7.19 -1.26 1.17
CA THR A 74 -7.92 -2.22 0.33
C THR A 74 -9.26 -1.71 -0.20
N ASP A 75 -9.76 -0.57 0.22
CA ASP A 75 -11.18 -0.13 0.05
C ASP A 75 -12.20 -0.99 0.85
N PHE A 76 -11.74 -1.92 1.69
CA PHE A 76 -12.64 -2.78 2.46
C PHE A 76 -13.47 -2.01 3.50
N TRP A 77 -12.92 -0.92 4.04
CA TRP A 77 -13.58 -0.09 5.05
C TRP A 77 -14.32 1.09 4.37
N PRO A 78 -15.65 1.05 4.24
CA PRO A 78 -16.39 1.98 3.38
C PRO A 78 -16.32 3.44 3.81
N ASP A 79 -16.05 3.70 5.09
CA ASP A 79 -16.01 5.05 5.66
C ASP A 79 -14.57 5.61 5.79
N THR A 80 -13.57 4.86 5.36
CA THR A 80 -12.17 5.29 5.44
C THR A 80 -11.68 5.81 4.11
N ARG A 81 -11.49 7.11 4.03
CA ARG A 81 -10.89 7.76 2.87
C ARG A 81 -9.39 7.93 3.10
N VAL A 82 -8.60 7.52 2.11
CA VAL A 82 -7.17 7.82 2.10
C VAL A 82 -6.96 9.33 2.02
N SER A 83 -5.98 9.84 2.75
CA SER A 83 -5.61 11.25 2.76
C SER A 83 -4.23 11.50 2.14
N ALA A 84 -3.99 12.74 1.71
CA ALA A 84 -2.67 13.16 1.26
C ALA A 84 -1.59 12.97 2.35
N ASP A 85 -1.96 13.11 3.62
CA ASP A 85 -1.04 12.88 4.74
C ASP A 85 -0.64 11.41 4.89
N ASP A 86 -1.53 10.47 4.56
CA ASP A 86 -1.18 9.04 4.54
C ASP A 86 -0.12 8.78 3.47
N VAL A 87 -0.29 9.36 2.27
CA VAL A 87 0.66 9.23 1.17
C VAL A 87 2.00 9.89 1.50
N ARG A 88 1.98 11.10 2.10
CA ARG A 88 3.21 11.78 2.53
C ARG A 88 3.97 10.96 3.56
N ALA A 89 3.27 10.36 4.54
CA ALA A 89 3.88 9.49 5.53
C ALA A 89 4.58 8.29 4.92
N LEU A 90 3.94 7.63 3.95
CA LEU A 90 4.55 6.53 3.22
C LEU A 90 5.77 7.01 2.42
N ARG A 91 5.63 8.12 1.71
CA ARG A 91 6.71 8.67 0.90
C ARG A 91 7.93 9.09 1.73
N GLU A 92 7.69 9.70 2.90
CA GLU A 92 8.73 10.07 3.84
C GLU A 92 9.49 8.85 4.36
N ALA A 93 8.76 7.79 4.73
CA ALA A 93 9.36 6.57 5.29
C ALA A 93 10.07 5.69 4.25
N LEU A 94 9.56 5.63 3.01
CA LEU A 94 10.06 4.73 1.94
C LEU A 94 11.06 5.42 1.00
N GLY A 95 11.10 6.76 1.00
CA GLY A 95 11.87 7.49 0.01
C GLY A 95 11.33 7.32 -1.42
N PRO A 96 12.12 7.65 -2.47
CA PRO A 96 11.65 7.69 -3.86
C PRO A 96 11.60 6.33 -4.55
N LYS A 97 12.17 5.28 -3.99
CA LYS A 97 12.43 4.01 -4.69
C LYS A 97 11.19 3.14 -4.87
N LEU A 98 10.32 3.07 -3.85
CA LEU A 98 9.13 2.23 -3.92
C LEU A 98 7.95 2.96 -4.57
N ILE A 99 7.11 2.19 -5.26
CA ILE A 99 5.85 2.68 -5.79
C ILE A 99 4.87 2.85 -4.63
N VAL A 100 4.29 4.04 -4.47
CA VAL A 100 3.18 4.28 -3.54
C VAL A 100 1.88 4.30 -4.32
N LYS A 101 0.99 3.36 -3.98
CA LYS A 101 -0.38 3.26 -4.48
C LYS A 101 -1.32 3.87 -3.43
N ALA A 102 -2.08 4.88 -3.80
CA ALA A 102 -3.14 5.42 -2.98
C ALA A 102 -4.46 4.73 -3.34
N ALA A 103 -5.04 4.01 -2.40
CA ALA A 103 -6.31 3.34 -2.51
C ALA A 103 -7.13 3.56 -1.23
N GLY A 104 -8.44 3.68 -1.34
CA GLY A 104 -9.34 3.93 -0.20
C GLY A 104 -10.41 4.97 -0.51
N ASN A 105 -11.58 4.52 -0.96
CA ASN A 105 -12.80 5.31 -1.14
C ASN A 105 -12.62 6.60 -1.98
N LEU A 106 -11.90 6.50 -3.09
CA LEU A 106 -11.65 7.62 -4.01
C LEU A 106 -12.78 7.74 -5.02
N ARG A 107 -13.47 8.89 -5.03
CA ARG A 107 -14.67 9.12 -5.85
C ARG A 107 -14.63 10.39 -6.70
N ASP A 108 -13.74 11.32 -6.43
CA ASP A 108 -13.63 12.61 -7.10
C ASP A 108 -12.20 12.91 -7.58
N GLN A 109 -12.12 13.71 -8.64
CA GLN A 109 -10.87 14.02 -9.31
C GLN A 109 -9.94 14.87 -8.44
N ASP A 110 -10.47 15.82 -7.67
CA ASP A 110 -9.66 16.73 -6.87
C ASP A 110 -8.88 15.97 -5.80
N SER A 111 -9.55 15.01 -5.14
CA SER A 111 -8.88 14.11 -4.18
C SER A 111 -7.78 13.28 -4.82
N VAL A 112 -7.98 12.80 -6.03
CA VAL A 112 -6.94 12.05 -6.76
C VAL A 112 -5.75 12.93 -7.07
N LEU A 113 -5.98 14.18 -7.49
CA LEU A 113 -4.90 15.13 -7.76
C LEU A 113 -4.08 15.44 -6.50
N GLU A 114 -4.74 15.68 -5.37
CA GLU A 114 -4.07 15.89 -4.07
C GLU A 114 -3.17 14.70 -3.69
N LEU A 115 -3.61 13.47 -3.94
CA LEU A 115 -2.82 12.27 -3.64
C LEU A 115 -1.62 12.13 -4.58
N ILE A 116 -1.76 12.47 -5.86
CA ILE A 116 -0.65 12.49 -6.82
C ILE A 116 0.37 13.55 -6.42
N GLU A 117 -0.07 14.75 -6.04
CA GLU A 117 0.81 15.81 -5.54
C GLU A 117 1.52 15.42 -4.24
N ALA A 118 0.86 14.63 -3.39
CA ALA A 118 1.46 14.07 -2.18
C ALA A 118 2.51 12.98 -2.46
N GLY A 119 2.60 12.49 -3.70
CA GLY A 119 3.61 11.51 -4.14
C GLY A 119 3.07 10.12 -4.46
N ALA A 120 1.75 9.94 -4.59
CA ALA A 120 1.19 8.68 -5.10
C ALA A 120 1.56 8.51 -6.59
N MET A 121 2.03 7.33 -6.94
CA MET A 121 2.39 6.97 -8.32
C MET A 121 1.32 6.09 -8.98
N ARG A 122 0.46 5.48 -8.18
CA ARG A 122 -0.69 4.68 -8.62
C ARG A 122 -1.93 5.06 -7.81
N ILE A 123 -3.09 4.96 -8.45
CA ILE A 123 -4.39 5.19 -7.82
C ILE A 123 -5.23 3.92 -7.95
N GLY A 124 -5.71 3.42 -6.81
CA GLY A 124 -6.68 2.33 -6.73
C GLY A 124 -8.08 2.88 -6.44
N THR A 125 -9.03 2.62 -7.32
CA THR A 125 -10.42 3.06 -7.15
C THR A 125 -11.40 2.11 -7.82
N THR A 126 -12.56 1.92 -7.22
CA THR A 126 -13.71 1.23 -7.81
C THR A 126 -14.52 2.14 -8.74
N HIS A 127 -14.19 3.44 -8.79
CA HIS A 127 -14.90 4.47 -9.57
C HIS A 127 -14.09 4.98 -10.77
N ALA A 128 -13.21 4.18 -11.34
CA ALA A 128 -12.30 4.59 -12.42
C ALA A 128 -13.02 5.23 -13.63
N ALA A 129 -14.26 4.80 -13.93
CA ALA A 129 -15.06 5.39 -15.00
C ALA A 129 -15.37 6.88 -14.79
N ALA A 130 -15.46 7.35 -13.55
CA ALA A 130 -15.72 8.76 -13.22
C ALA A 130 -14.52 9.67 -13.54
N PHE A 131 -13.32 9.11 -13.70
CA PHE A 131 -12.09 9.85 -14.00
C PHE A 131 -11.70 9.85 -15.48
N ARG A 132 -12.44 9.10 -16.33
CA ARG A 132 -12.25 9.14 -17.77
C ARG A 132 -12.90 10.43 -18.29
N LYS A 133 -12.10 11.35 -18.85
CA LYS A 133 -12.65 12.40 -19.70
C LYS A 133 -13.28 11.71 -20.91
N ALA A 134 -14.52 12.06 -21.18
CA ALA A 134 -15.20 11.70 -22.41
C ALA A 134 -14.44 12.24 -23.63
#